data_ccf1307eb540edec82d0896e76fa1234
#
_entry.id   ccf1307eb540edec82d0896e76fa1234
#
_cell.length_a   1.000
_cell.length_b   1.000
_cell.length_c   1.000
_cell.angle_alpha   90.00
_cell.angle_beta   90.00
_cell.angle_gamma   90.00
#
_symmetry.space_group_name_H-M   'P 1'
#
loop_
_entity.id
_entity.type
_entity.pdbx_description
1 polymer ?
#
loop_
_entity_poly.entity_id
_entity_poly.type
_entity_poly.pdbx_seq_one_letter_code
_entity_poly.pdbx_strand_id
1 'polypeptide(L)'
;MKFIEVKNLKIEFTKIDESGREVPGKTALDGISLDIEKGSFVAVVGMNGSGKSTLAKCFNGLLAPSAGRVIVGGFDTAEEAHIWDVRCRVGMVFQNPYNQIVSSIVEDDVAFGPENLGIEPKEIRRRVDDALKRVGMYELRDKGAHMLSGGQKQRIAIAGAIAMRPECIVFDEPTAMLDPKGRASVMSIIRDLNAEGITCILITHFMSEAEQADRVIVLKNGKVLCDRTPEELFSDKEMIERAGLEMPPAIEIRDKAGLPEHLTTADDIADYIAKQ
;
A
#
# COMPACT_ATOMS: atom_id res chain seq x y z
N MET A 1 -14.90 -5.53 -11.45
CA MET A 1 -15.90 -4.96 -10.49
C MET A 1 -15.19 -3.96 -9.61
N LYS A 2 -15.68 -2.72 -9.53
CA LYS A 2 -15.09 -1.67 -8.68
C LYS A 2 -15.21 -2.07 -7.21
N PHE A 3 -14.09 -2.04 -6.51
CA PHE A 3 -14.03 -2.29 -5.07
C PHE A 3 -13.91 -0.99 -4.27
N ILE A 4 -13.07 -0.04 -4.76
CA ILE A 4 -12.99 1.31 -4.20
C ILE A 4 -13.41 2.31 -5.28
N GLU A 5 -14.30 3.24 -4.92
CA GLU A 5 -14.71 4.36 -5.76
C GLU A 5 -14.43 5.67 -5.03
N VAL A 6 -13.64 6.53 -5.65
CA VAL A 6 -13.31 7.87 -5.13
C VAL A 6 -13.90 8.91 -6.07
N LYS A 7 -14.70 9.83 -5.53
CA LYS A 7 -15.38 10.86 -6.32
C LYS A 7 -15.13 12.24 -5.73
N ASN A 8 -14.40 13.08 -6.46
CA ASN A 8 -14.07 14.46 -6.09
C ASN A 8 -13.55 14.61 -4.66
N LEU A 9 -12.72 13.64 -4.21
CA LEU A 9 -12.19 13.61 -2.84
C LEU A 9 -11.33 14.83 -2.57
N LYS A 10 -11.65 15.55 -1.50
CA LYS A 10 -10.86 16.64 -0.96
C LYS A 10 -10.53 16.36 0.51
N ILE A 11 -9.27 16.61 0.89
CA ILE A 11 -8.82 16.57 2.28
C ILE A 11 -8.14 17.90 2.60
N GLU A 12 -8.73 18.64 3.53
CA GLU A 12 -8.18 19.86 4.10
C GLU A 12 -7.89 19.64 5.58
N PHE A 13 -6.65 19.88 5.99
CA PHE A 13 -6.31 19.89 7.39
C PHE A 13 -6.58 21.28 7.97
N THR A 14 -7.10 21.35 9.18
CA THR A 14 -7.20 22.59 9.95
C THR A 14 -5.90 22.84 10.71
N LYS A 15 -5.61 24.09 11.02
CA LYS A 15 -4.55 24.49 11.95
C LYS A 15 -5.12 25.48 12.96
N ILE A 16 -4.52 25.49 14.14
CA ILE A 16 -4.88 26.47 15.18
C ILE A 16 -4.03 27.71 14.96
N ASP A 17 -4.66 28.88 14.86
CA ASP A 17 -3.97 30.17 14.78
C ASP A 17 -3.45 30.64 16.15
N GLU A 18 -2.71 31.73 16.18
CA GLU A 18 -2.14 32.33 17.41
C GLU A 18 -3.22 32.75 18.44
N SER A 19 -4.47 32.89 18.02
CA SER A 19 -5.62 33.21 18.86
C SER A 19 -6.39 31.98 19.34
N GLY A 20 -5.90 30.76 19.04
CA GLY A 20 -6.51 29.50 19.43
C GLY A 20 -7.73 29.10 18.59
N ARG A 21 -7.96 29.73 17.43
CA ARG A 21 -9.06 29.41 16.52
C ARG A 21 -8.64 28.45 15.44
N GLU A 22 -9.51 27.52 15.10
CA GLU A 22 -9.33 26.67 13.90
C GLU A 22 -9.46 27.51 12.64
N VAL A 23 -8.43 27.45 11.81
CA VAL A 23 -8.40 28.09 10.49
C VAL A 23 -8.02 27.07 9.43
N PRO A 24 -8.42 27.27 8.16
CA PRO A 24 -8.01 26.41 7.08
C PRO A 24 -6.48 26.25 7.02
N GLY A 25 -6.03 25.02 6.95
CA GLY A 25 -4.62 24.66 6.86
C GLY A 25 -4.22 24.22 5.46
N LYS A 26 -3.48 23.12 5.36
CA LYS A 26 -3.00 22.58 4.09
C LYS A 26 -4.06 21.70 3.43
N THR A 27 -4.38 21.96 2.15
CA THR A 27 -5.08 21.01 1.31
C THR A 27 -4.10 19.89 0.92
N ALA A 28 -4.39 18.66 1.34
CA ALA A 28 -3.56 17.51 1.04
C ALA A 28 -4.03 16.74 -0.20
N LEU A 29 -5.35 16.70 -0.44
CA LEU A 29 -5.97 16.14 -1.63
C LEU A 29 -6.99 17.14 -2.17
N ASP A 30 -7.02 17.32 -3.50
CA ASP A 30 -7.85 18.33 -4.17
C ASP A 30 -8.55 17.77 -5.41
N GLY A 31 -9.77 17.25 -5.22
CA GLY A 31 -10.63 16.79 -6.31
C GLY A 31 -10.20 15.45 -6.92
N ILE A 32 -9.67 14.51 -6.12
CA ILE A 32 -9.28 13.20 -6.62
C ILE A 32 -10.52 12.37 -7.00
N SER A 33 -10.50 11.83 -8.23
CA SER A 33 -11.49 10.85 -8.69
C SER A 33 -10.75 9.68 -9.33
N LEU A 34 -10.99 8.47 -8.83
CA LEU A 34 -10.43 7.22 -9.33
C LEU A 34 -11.25 6.03 -8.85
N ASP A 35 -11.07 4.90 -9.52
CA ASP A 35 -11.68 3.63 -9.12
C ASP A 35 -10.57 2.57 -8.98
N ILE A 36 -10.73 1.62 -8.05
CA ILE A 36 -9.84 0.45 -7.92
C ILE A 36 -10.68 -0.81 -8.05
N GLU A 37 -10.30 -1.69 -8.95
CA GLU A 37 -11.00 -2.94 -9.17
C GLU A 37 -10.62 -4.00 -8.12
N LYS A 38 -11.57 -4.90 -7.84
CA LYS A 38 -11.33 -6.02 -6.92
C LYS A 38 -10.28 -6.97 -7.52
N GLY A 39 -9.30 -7.37 -6.70
CA GLY A 39 -8.23 -8.28 -7.09
C GLY A 39 -7.11 -7.64 -7.91
N SER A 40 -7.16 -6.31 -8.17
CA SER A 40 -6.06 -5.63 -8.86
C SER A 40 -4.89 -5.33 -7.94
N PHE A 41 -3.70 -5.24 -8.53
CA PHE A 41 -2.51 -4.70 -7.88
C PHE A 41 -2.24 -3.28 -8.40
N VAL A 42 -2.43 -2.28 -7.56
CA VAL A 42 -2.30 -0.86 -7.93
C VAL A 42 -1.16 -0.21 -7.15
N ALA A 43 -0.21 0.40 -7.85
CA ALA A 43 0.80 1.25 -7.23
C ALA A 43 0.35 2.73 -7.21
N VAL A 44 0.57 3.41 -6.09
CA VAL A 44 0.38 4.86 -5.96
C VAL A 44 1.74 5.50 -5.72
N VAL A 45 2.20 6.28 -6.68
CA VAL A 45 3.54 6.90 -6.66
C VAL A 45 3.46 8.43 -6.70
N GLY A 46 4.56 9.09 -6.42
CA GLY A 46 4.68 10.55 -6.42
C GLY A 46 5.67 11.04 -5.39
N MET A 47 6.07 12.29 -5.48
CA MET A 47 7.02 12.92 -4.55
C MET A 47 6.49 12.95 -3.11
N ASN A 48 7.40 13.14 -2.15
CA ASN A 48 7.02 13.34 -0.75
C ASN A 48 6.09 14.55 -0.61
N GLY A 49 5.02 14.36 0.17
CA GLY A 49 3.99 15.40 0.35
C GLY A 49 2.98 15.51 -0.79
N SER A 50 2.97 14.62 -1.80
CA SER A 50 1.98 14.62 -2.88
C SER A 50 0.58 14.15 -2.48
N GLY A 51 0.41 13.59 -1.27
CA GLY A 51 -0.88 13.16 -0.74
C GLY A 51 -1.10 11.64 -0.69
N LYS A 52 -0.11 10.80 -1.04
CA LYS A 52 -0.23 9.32 -1.11
C LYS A 52 -0.74 8.69 0.18
N SER A 53 -0.05 8.91 1.30
CA SER A 53 -0.46 8.35 2.60
C SER A 53 -1.79 8.94 3.10
N THR A 54 -2.12 10.18 2.70
CA THR A 54 -3.43 10.78 2.98
C THR A 54 -4.52 10.04 2.23
N LEU A 55 -4.32 9.75 0.94
CA LEU A 55 -5.25 8.96 0.12
C LEU A 55 -5.42 7.55 0.68
N ALA A 56 -4.31 6.88 1.07
CA ALA A 56 -4.35 5.56 1.70
C ALA A 56 -5.24 5.53 2.94
N LYS A 57 -5.11 6.53 3.82
CA LYS A 57 -5.91 6.63 5.04
C LYS A 57 -7.40 6.87 4.79
N CYS A 58 -7.75 7.41 3.63
CA CYS A 58 -9.15 7.55 3.24
C CYS A 58 -9.77 6.20 2.82
N PHE A 59 -8.97 5.25 2.28
CA PHE A 59 -9.47 3.94 1.85
C PHE A 59 -9.92 3.04 2.99
N ASN A 60 -9.35 3.18 4.19
CA ASN A 60 -9.78 2.41 5.36
C ASN A 60 -10.53 3.24 6.42
N GLY A 61 -10.97 4.44 6.05
CA GLY A 61 -11.74 5.32 6.92
C GLY A 61 -10.96 5.87 8.13
N LEU A 62 -9.62 5.93 8.06
CA LEU A 62 -8.80 6.63 9.07
C LEU A 62 -8.87 8.15 8.92
N LEU A 63 -9.16 8.61 7.70
CA LEU A 63 -9.43 10.02 7.41
C LEU A 63 -10.74 10.12 6.66
N ALA A 64 -11.66 10.90 7.22
CA ALA A 64 -12.92 11.22 6.56
C ALA A 64 -12.71 12.33 5.50
N PRO A 65 -13.39 12.26 4.34
CA PRO A 65 -13.37 13.31 3.34
C PRO A 65 -13.82 14.67 3.88
N SER A 66 -13.08 15.75 3.57
CA SER A 66 -13.57 17.13 3.79
C SER A 66 -14.63 17.51 2.75
N ALA A 67 -14.54 16.95 1.55
CA ALA A 67 -15.57 17.01 0.49
C ALA A 67 -15.39 15.83 -0.47
N GLY A 68 -16.42 15.55 -1.26
CA GLY A 68 -16.48 14.36 -2.11
C GLY A 68 -16.81 13.12 -1.29
N ARG A 69 -16.46 11.93 -1.81
CA ARG A 69 -16.73 10.65 -1.10
C ARG A 69 -15.76 9.56 -1.50
N VAL A 70 -15.58 8.59 -0.60
CA VAL A 70 -14.87 7.34 -0.84
C VAL A 70 -15.80 6.19 -0.46
N ILE A 71 -16.07 5.30 -1.41
CA ILE A 71 -16.91 4.12 -1.23
C ILE A 71 -16.03 2.88 -1.34
N VAL A 72 -16.10 1.99 -0.36
CA VAL A 72 -15.31 0.76 -0.27
C VAL A 72 -16.25 -0.43 -0.12
N GLY A 73 -16.26 -1.32 -1.11
CA GLY A 73 -17.14 -2.49 -1.10
C GLY A 73 -18.62 -2.13 -0.92
N GLY A 74 -19.05 -0.95 -1.38
CA GLY A 74 -20.40 -0.41 -1.24
C GLY A 74 -20.65 0.45 0.00
N PHE A 75 -19.68 0.59 0.91
CA PHE A 75 -19.78 1.37 2.15
C PHE A 75 -19.09 2.73 2.02
N ASP A 76 -19.78 3.80 2.38
CA ASP A 76 -19.20 5.16 2.40
C ASP A 76 -18.32 5.33 3.64
N THR A 77 -17.05 5.72 3.44
CA THR A 77 -16.08 5.90 4.53
C THR A 77 -16.35 7.14 5.39
N ALA A 78 -17.24 8.03 4.97
CA ALA A 78 -17.65 9.18 5.75
C ALA A 78 -18.77 8.86 6.75
N GLU A 79 -19.46 7.74 6.58
CA GLU A 79 -20.56 7.33 7.46
C GLU A 79 -20.02 6.51 8.65
N GLU A 80 -20.18 7.02 9.85
CA GLU A 80 -19.70 6.37 11.09
C GLU A 80 -20.23 4.94 11.25
N ALA A 81 -21.48 4.70 10.84
CA ALA A 81 -22.11 3.38 10.86
C ALA A 81 -21.39 2.35 9.94
N HIS A 82 -20.68 2.79 8.92
CA HIS A 82 -20.00 1.94 7.95
C HIS A 82 -18.51 1.71 8.26
N ILE A 83 -17.92 2.47 9.19
CA ILE A 83 -16.48 2.42 9.46
C ILE A 83 -15.99 1.02 9.83
N TRP A 84 -16.82 0.28 10.61
CA TRP A 84 -16.50 -1.09 10.97
C TRP A 84 -16.45 -2.01 9.74
N ASP A 85 -17.45 -1.93 8.87
CA ASP A 85 -17.52 -2.72 7.65
C ASP A 85 -16.33 -2.42 6.70
N VAL A 86 -15.95 -1.15 6.59
CA VAL A 86 -14.79 -0.71 5.81
C VAL A 86 -13.50 -1.32 6.38
N ARG A 87 -13.28 -1.20 7.70
CA ARG A 87 -12.06 -1.70 8.36
C ARG A 87 -11.94 -3.23 8.39
N CYS A 88 -13.06 -3.94 8.37
CA CYS A 88 -13.06 -5.39 8.19
C CYS A 88 -12.60 -5.80 6.79
N ARG A 89 -12.85 -4.96 5.76
CA ARG A 89 -12.57 -5.24 4.36
C ARG A 89 -11.22 -4.72 3.89
N VAL A 90 -10.71 -3.64 4.51
CA VAL A 90 -9.45 -3.00 4.11
C VAL A 90 -8.46 -3.03 5.26
N GLY A 91 -7.49 -3.92 5.17
CA GLY A 91 -6.31 -3.93 6.02
C GLY A 91 -5.34 -2.80 5.64
N MET A 92 -4.57 -2.32 6.60
CA MET A 92 -3.54 -1.31 6.34
C MET A 92 -2.22 -1.70 7.01
N VAL A 93 -1.13 -1.58 6.24
CA VAL A 93 0.24 -1.75 6.70
C VAL A 93 0.93 -0.39 6.61
N PHE A 94 1.40 0.14 7.73
CA PHE A 94 2.01 1.46 7.81
C PHE A 94 3.51 1.42 7.51
N GLN A 95 4.06 2.56 7.12
CA GLN A 95 5.47 2.76 6.81
C GLN A 95 6.40 2.37 7.99
N ASN A 96 6.00 2.74 9.21
CA ASN A 96 6.78 2.44 10.40
C ASN A 96 6.15 1.30 11.21
N PRO A 97 6.73 0.07 11.16
CA PRO A 97 6.19 -1.07 11.88
C PRO A 97 6.25 -0.93 13.40
N TYR A 98 7.13 -0.07 13.93
CA TYR A 98 7.22 0.18 15.38
C TYR A 98 5.95 0.83 15.94
N ASN A 99 5.23 1.58 15.12
CA ASN A 99 3.98 2.23 15.51
C ASN A 99 2.75 1.33 15.32
N GLN A 100 2.92 0.17 14.66
CA GLN A 100 1.83 -0.75 14.35
C GLN A 100 1.77 -1.91 15.34
N ILE A 101 2.92 -2.38 15.84
CA ILE A 101 3.00 -3.47 16.81
C ILE A 101 2.49 -2.97 18.16
N VAL A 102 1.45 -3.63 18.69
CA VAL A 102 0.76 -3.26 19.95
C VAL A 102 0.99 -4.29 21.06
N SER A 103 1.29 -5.55 20.73
CA SER A 103 1.55 -6.59 21.71
C SER A 103 3.04 -6.84 21.93
N SER A 104 3.38 -7.34 23.12
CA SER A 104 4.74 -7.71 23.47
C SER A 104 5.19 -9.05 22.86
N ILE A 105 4.26 -9.94 22.52
CA ILE A 105 4.50 -11.27 21.92
C ILE A 105 4.00 -11.25 20.47
N VAL A 106 4.74 -11.91 19.59
CA VAL A 106 4.47 -11.92 18.14
C VAL A 106 3.10 -12.50 17.81
N GLU A 107 2.75 -13.67 18.34
CA GLU A 107 1.45 -14.29 18.02
C GLU A 107 0.27 -13.50 18.55
N ASP A 108 0.41 -12.89 19.73
CA ASP A 108 -0.63 -12.04 20.33
C ASP A 108 -0.84 -10.77 19.49
N ASP A 109 0.23 -10.22 18.91
CA ASP A 109 0.14 -9.06 18.02
C ASP A 109 -0.62 -9.38 16.73
N VAL A 110 -0.34 -10.55 16.15
CA VAL A 110 -1.06 -11.02 14.95
C VAL A 110 -2.52 -11.40 15.26
N ALA A 111 -2.79 -11.87 16.48
CA ALA A 111 -4.15 -12.21 16.93
C ALA A 111 -5.02 -10.98 17.21
N PHE A 112 -4.41 -9.83 17.51
CA PHE A 112 -5.10 -8.62 17.95
C PHE A 112 -6.23 -8.18 17.02
N GLY A 113 -6.00 -8.18 15.70
CA GLY A 113 -7.03 -7.84 14.71
C GLY A 113 -8.21 -8.83 14.72
N PRO A 114 -7.99 -10.12 14.53
CA PRO A 114 -9.03 -11.14 14.62
C PRO A 114 -9.80 -11.17 15.94
N GLU A 115 -9.14 -10.91 17.07
CA GLU A 115 -9.80 -10.81 18.39
C GLU A 115 -10.79 -9.65 18.43
N ASN A 116 -10.38 -8.48 17.94
CA ASN A 116 -11.26 -7.32 17.86
C ASN A 116 -12.45 -7.54 16.91
N LEU A 117 -12.31 -8.42 15.92
CA LEU A 117 -13.41 -8.84 15.04
C LEU A 117 -14.37 -9.85 15.71
N GLY A 118 -14.10 -10.28 16.95
CA GLY A 118 -14.91 -11.27 17.66
C GLY A 118 -14.87 -12.66 17.04
N ILE A 119 -13.77 -13.01 16.37
CA ILE A 119 -13.59 -14.33 15.74
C ILE A 119 -13.43 -15.39 16.83
N GLU A 120 -13.95 -16.58 16.56
CA GLU A 120 -13.88 -17.72 17.49
C GLU A 120 -12.41 -18.15 17.72
N PRO A 121 -12.00 -18.46 18.98
CA PRO A 121 -10.59 -18.70 19.34
C PRO A 121 -9.85 -19.74 18.50
N LYS A 122 -10.50 -20.84 18.10
CA LYS A 122 -9.90 -21.86 17.24
C LYS A 122 -9.59 -21.32 15.86
N GLU A 123 -10.47 -20.48 15.31
CA GLU A 123 -10.27 -19.86 14.02
C GLU A 123 -9.19 -18.77 14.11
N ILE A 124 -9.13 -18.00 15.22
CA ILE A 124 -8.02 -17.06 15.48
C ILE A 124 -6.69 -17.80 15.41
N ARG A 125 -6.53 -18.89 16.15
CA ARG A 125 -5.30 -19.70 16.15
C ARG A 125 -4.91 -20.10 14.73
N ARG A 126 -5.86 -20.62 13.95
CA ARG A 126 -5.62 -21.02 12.57
C ARG A 126 -5.16 -19.86 11.70
N ARG A 127 -5.83 -18.69 11.80
CA ARG A 127 -5.49 -17.49 11.02
C ARG A 127 -4.10 -16.96 11.38
N VAL A 128 -3.76 -16.93 12.66
CA VAL A 128 -2.43 -16.51 13.15
C VAL A 128 -1.34 -17.42 12.62
N ASP A 129 -1.50 -18.73 12.76
CA ASP A 129 -0.53 -19.72 12.27
C ASP A 129 -0.34 -19.61 10.75
N ASP A 130 -1.44 -19.49 9.98
CA ASP A 130 -1.41 -19.34 8.52
C ASP A 130 -0.71 -18.03 8.13
N ALA A 131 -1.05 -16.91 8.77
CA ALA A 131 -0.46 -15.60 8.47
C ALA A 131 1.05 -15.58 8.79
N LEU A 132 1.47 -16.12 9.94
CA LEU A 132 2.88 -16.18 10.32
C LEU A 132 3.70 -17.08 9.38
N LYS A 133 3.13 -18.19 8.91
CA LYS A 133 3.79 -19.05 7.91
C LYS A 133 3.97 -18.33 6.56
N ARG A 134 2.96 -17.60 6.09
CA ARG A 134 3.01 -16.83 4.84
C ARG A 134 4.14 -15.80 4.83
N VAL A 135 4.37 -15.12 5.95
CA VAL A 135 5.44 -14.13 6.06
C VAL A 135 6.78 -14.73 6.54
N GLY A 136 6.88 -16.05 6.70
CA GLY A 136 8.09 -16.75 7.15
C GLY A 136 8.51 -16.41 8.57
N MET A 137 7.52 -16.17 9.47
CA MET A 137 7.78 -15.74 10.85
C MET A 137 7.24 -16.71 11.90
N TYR A 138 6.73 -17.87 11.48
CA TYR A 138 6.07 -18.84 12.37
C TYR A 138 6.97 -19.32 13.53
N GLU A 139 8.25 -19.55 13.28
CA GLU A 139 9.22 -20.01 14.30
C GLU A 139 9.55 -18.92 15.35
N LEU A 140 9.09 -17.70 15.12
CA LEU A 140 9.28 -16.57 16.03
C LEU A 140 8.01 -16.18 16.79
N ARG A 141 6.92 -16.96 16.68
CA ARG A 141 5.60 -16.64 17.24
C ARG A 141 5.62 -16.36 18.75
N ASP A 142 6.42 -17.15 19.50
CA ASP A 142 6.55 -17.04 20.97
C ASP A 142 7.58 -15.98 21.40
N LYS A 143 8.22 -15.27 20.45
CA LYS A 143 9.25 -14.27 20.74
C LYS A 143 8.67 -12.93 21.13
N GLY A 144 9.44 -12.19 21.91
CA GLY A 144 9.14 -10.79 22.21
C GLY A 144 9.29 -9.92 20.95
N ALA A 145 8.29 -9.13 20.64
CA ALA A 145 8.29 -8.23 19.47
C ALA A 145 9.47 -7.22 19.52
N HIS A 146 9.93 -6.85 20.72
CA HIS A 146 11.08 -5.97 20.90
C HIS A 146 12.42 -6.58 20.44
N MET A 147 12.51 -7.92 20.35
CA MET A 147 13.70 -8.65 19.92
C MET A 147 13.85 -8.74 18.40
N LEU A 148 12.84 -8.31 17.64
CA LEU A 148 12.81 -8.43 16.20
C LEU A 148 13.55 -7.29 15.50
N SER A 149 14.21 -7.60 14.37
CA SER A 149 14.73 -6.60 13.45
C SER A 149 13.60 -5.80 12.79
N GLY A 150 13.91 -4.62 12.21
CA GLY A 150 12.91 -3.82 11.50
C GLY A 150 12.19 -4.57 10.38
N GLY A 151 12.92 -5.36 9.59
CA GLY A 151 12.32 -6.19 8.54
C GLY A 151 11.45 -7.34 9.07
N GLN A 152 11.80 -7.90 10.22
CA GLN A 152 10.94 -8.89 10.88
C GLN A 152 9.66 -8.24 11.42
N LYS A 153 9.76 -7.06 12.04
CA LYS A 153 8.59 -6.30 12.50
C LYS A 153 7.65 -5.94 11.34
N GLN A 154 8.20 -5.54 10.20
CA GLN A 154 7.40 -5.25 9.01
C GLN A 154 6.61 -6.49 8.55
N ARG A 155 7.25 -7.65 8.53
CA ARG A 155 6.57 -8.92 8.19
C ARG A 155 5.50 -9.29 9.21
N ILE A 156 5.71 -9.03 10.51
CA ILE A 156 4.66 -9.22 11.54
C ILE A 156 3.49 -8.27 11.31
N ALA A 157 3.73 -6.99 11.01
CA ALA A 157 2.67 -6.04 10.69
C ALA A 157 1.83 -6.51 9.48
N ILE A 158 2.49 -7.07 8.46
CA ILE A 158 1.81 -7.67 7.30
C ILE A 158 1.01 -8.92 7.74
N ALA A 159 1.56 -9.78 8.60
CA ALA A 159 0.85 -10.94 9.11
C ALA A 159 -0.42 -10.56 9.88
N GLY A 160 -0.37 -9.51 10.70
CA GLY A 160 -1.54 -8.97 11.41
C GLY A 160 -2.65 -8.52 10.44
N ALA A 161 -2.28 -7.85 9.35
CA ALA A 161 -3.24 -7.47 8.30
C ALA A 161 -3.83 -8.69 7.59
N ILE A 162 -3.01 -9.70 7.25
CA ILE A 162 -3.44 -10.95 6.59
C ILE A 162 -4.40 -11.75 7.48
N ALA A 163 -4.12 -11.82 8.79
CA ALA A 163 -4.91 -12.60 9.75
C ALA A 163 -6.38 -12.13 9.85
N MET A 164 -6.64 -10.86 9.56
CA MET A 164 -8.00 -10.31 9.46
C MET A 164 -8.77 -10.83 8.25
N ARG A 165 -8.10 -11.37 7.22
CA ARG A 165 -8.66 -11.81 5.94
C ARG A 165 -9.44 -10.72 5.19
N PRO A 166 -8.80 -9.59 4.95
CA PRO A 166 -9.44 -8.48 4.25
C PRO A 166 -9.59 -8.77 2.75
N GLU A 167 -10.47 -8.04 2.07
CA GLU A 167 -10.62 -8.06 0.62
C GLU A 167 -9.56 -7.19 -0.08
N CYS A 168 -8.99 -6.24 0.65
CA CYS A 168 -7.95 -5.32 0.18
C CYS A 168 -6.91 -5.07 1.27
N ILE A 169 -5.65 -4.93 0.90
CA ILE A 169 -4.60 -4.45 1.80
C ILE A 169 -3.92 -3.23 1.17
N VAL A 170 -3.87 -2.15 1.94
CA VAL A 170 -3.13 -0.94 1.59
C VAL A 170 -1.77 -0.97 2.29
N PHE A 171 -0.70 -0.93 1.52
CA PHE A 171 0.67 -0.93 1.99
C PHE A 171 1.24 0.49 1.83
N ASP A 172 1.40 1.21 2.93
CA ASP A 172 1.96 2.57 2.91
C ASP A 172 3.48 2.51 3.12
N GLU A 173 4.24 2.56 2.03
CA GLU A 173 5.71 2.47 1.99
C GLU A 173 6.30 1.29 2.80
N PRO A 174 5.81 0.06 2.61
CA PRO A 174 6.13 -1.08 3.48
C PRO A 174 7.61 -1.50 3.43
N THR A 175 8.35 -1.01 2.45
CA THR A 175 9.73 -1.41 2.16
C THR A 175 10.76 -0.31 2.42
N ALA A 176 10.31 0.91 2.77
CA ALA A 176 11.17 2.09 2.88
C ALA A 176 12.34 1.94 3.88
N MET A 177 12.14 1.14 4.95
CA MET A 177 13.13 0.92 6.00
C MET A 177 13.88 -0.43 5.87
N LEU A 178 13.76 -1.10 4.71
CA LEU A 178 14.31 -2.44 4.52
C LEU A 178 15.54 -2.44 3.63
N ASP A 179 16.43 -3.39 3.88
CA ASP A 179 17.51 -3.74 2.97
C ASP A 179 16.96 -4.37 1.66
N PRO A 180 17.76 -4.49 0.60
CA PRO A 180 17.28 -5.04 -0.68
C PRO A 180 16.65 -6.43 -0.56
N LYS A 181 17.19 -7.32 0.32
CA LYS A 181 16.66 -8.66 0.54
C LYS A 181 15.30 -8.62 1.26
N GLY A 182 15.17 -7.76 2.25
CA GLY A 182 13.91 -7.52 2.96
C GLY A 182 12.84 -6.96 2.04
N ARG A 183 13.21 -6.02 1.15
CA ARG A 183 12.32 -5.48 0.11
C ARG A 183 11.79 -6.57 -0.82
N ALA A 184 12.69 -7.36 -1.40
CA ALA A 184 12.31 -8.45 -2.30
C ALA A 184 11.36 -9.44 -1.61
N SER A 185 11.61 -9.76 -0.32
CA SER A 185 10.74 -10.64 0.47
C SER A 185 9.34 -10.05 0.67
N VAL A 186 9.22 -8.75 1.00
CA VAL A 186 7.93 -8.09 1.18
C VAL A 186 7.18 -8.00 -0.16
N MET A 187 7.86 -7.65 -1.25
CA MET A 187 7.25 -7.60 -2.58
C MET A 187 6.75 -8.98 -3.04
N SER A 188 7.48 -10.06 -2.73
CA SER A 188 7.00 -11.43 -2.99
C SER A 188 5.71 -11.72 -2.23
N ILE A 189 5.62 -11.37 -0.94
CA ILE A 189 4.39 -11.55 -0.15
C ILE A 189 3.22 -10.78 -0.77
N ILE A 190 3.43 -9.52 -1.20
CA ILE A 190 2.36 -8.70 -1.82
C ILE A 190 1.87 -9.35 -3.12
N ARG A 191 2.77 -9.87 -3.96
CA ARG A 191 2.41 -10.57 -5.20
C ARG A 191 1.64 -11.87 -4.93
N ASP A 192 2.07 -12.65 -3.95
CA ASP A 192 1.40 -13.89 -3.57
C ASP A 192 -0.03 -13.62 -3.08
N LEU A 193 -0.23 -12.56 -2.27
CA LEU A 193 -1.55 -12.12 -1.81
C LEU A 193 -2.44 -11.68 -2.98
N ASN A 194 -1.88 -10.94 -3.93
CA ASN A 194 -2.64 -10.50 -5.11
C ASN A 194 -3.00 -11.67 -6.02
N ALA A 195 -2.09 -12.63 -6.23
CA ALA A 195 -2.36 -13.84 -6.99
C ALA A 195 -3.49 -14.70 -6.38
N GLU A 196 -3.72 -14.60 -5.06
CA GLU A 196 -4.85 -15.21 -4.37
C GLU A 196 -6.16 -14.40 -4.50
N GLY A 197 -6.14 -13.28 -5.21
CA GLY A 197 -7.31 -12.43 -5.48
C GLY A 197 -7.54 -11.31 -4.47
N ILE A 198 -6.61 -11.06 -3.54
CA ILE A 198 -6.66 -9.90 -2.64
C ILE A 198 -6.28 -8.65 -3.43
N THR A 199 -7.07 -7.60 -3.30
CA THR A 199 -6.74 -6.28 -3.86
C THR A 199 -5.54 -5.71 -3.12
N CYS A 200 -4.46 -5.37 -3.83
CA CYS A 200 -3.27 -4.80 -3.23
C CYS A 200 -3.06 -3.37 -3.71
N ILE A 201 -2.94 -2.43 -2.77
CA ILE A 201 -2.62 -1.03 -3.05
C ILE A 201 -1.27 -0.74 -2.41
N LEU A 202 -0.25 -0.48 -3.23
CA LEU A 202 1.11 -0.21 -2.79
C LEU A 202 1.44 1.27 -2.97
N ILE A 203 1.66 1.96 -1.87
CA ILE A 203 2.28 3.27 -1.91
C ILE A 203 3.77 3.08 -1.83
N THR A 204 4.48 3.62 -2.83
CA THR A 204 5.94 3.52 -2.86
C THR A 204 6.56 4.72 -3.58
N HIS A 205 7.82 4.97 -3.29
CA HIS A 205 8.69 5.89 -4.04
C HIS A 205 9.74 5.13 -4.86
N PHE A 206 9.75 3.79 -4.80
CA PHE A 206 10.63 2.94 -5.59
C PHE A 206 9.94 2.52 -6.89
N MET A 207 10.43 3.00 -8.01
CA MET A 207 9.82 2.68 -9.31
C MET A 207 9.98 1.21 -9.69
N SER A 208 11.04 0.53 -9.21
CA SER A 208 11.20 -0.93 -9.35
C SER A 208 10.15 -1.77 -8.60
N GLU A 209 9.42 -1.18 -7.67
CA GLU A 209 8.26 -1.81 -7.04
C GLU A 209 6.97 -1.50 -7.81
N ALA A 210 6.85 -0.25 -8.29
CA ALA A 210 5.69 0.20 -9.05
C ALA A 210 5.59 -0.52 -10.41
N GLU A 211 6.71 -0.89 -11.03
CA GLU A 211 6.73 -1.66 -12.29
C GLU A 211 6.10 -3.06 -12.17
N GLN A 212 5.95 -3.58 -10.94
CA GLN A 212 5.36 -4.90 -10.68
C GLN A 212 3.84 -4.86 -10.53
N ALA A 213 3.22 -3.68 -10.53
CA ALA A 213 1.78 -3.51 -10.42
C ALA A 213 1.08 -3.60 -11.78
N ASP A 214 -0.24 -3.90 -11.77
CA ASP A 214 -1.05 -3.87 -13.00
C ASP A 214 -1.28 -2.43 -13.49
N ARG A 215 -1.25 -1.46 -12.55
CA ARG A 215 -1.63 -0.07 -12.79
C ARG A 215 -0.88 0.86 -11.83
N VAL A 216 -0.47 2.01 -12.33
CA VAL A 216 0.24 3.03 -11.56
C VAL A 216 -0.54 4.35 -11.60
N ILE A 217 -0.87 4.84 -10.42
CA ILE A 217 -1.50 6.15 -10.20
C ILE A 217 -0.42 7.11 -9.71
N VAL A 218 -0.17 8.16 -10.47
CA VAL A 218 0.81 9.18 -10.11
C VAL A 218 0.12 10.35 -9.43
N LEU A 219 0.49 10.65 -8.18
CA LEU A 219 0.00 11.81 -7.45
C LEU A 219 1.01 12.95 -7.47
N LYS A 220 0.54 14.16 -7.76
CA LYS A 220 1.31 15.40 -7.66
C LYS A 220 0.46 16.52 -7.06
N ASN A 221 0.95 17.16 -6.00
CA ASN A 221 0.28 18.29 -5.33
C ASN A 221 -1.19 18.01 -4.98
N GLY A 222 -1.48 16.83 -4.45
CA GLY A 222 -2.83 16.43 -4.05
C GLY A 222 -3.79 16.09 -5.19
N LYS A 223 -3.30 15.93 -6.42
CA LYS A 223 -4.10 15.59 -7.62
C LYS A 223 -3.54 14.36 -8.31
N VAL A 224 -4.40 13.63 -9.03
CA VAL A 224 -3.96 12.60 -9.96
C VAL A 224 -3.34 13.28 -11.18
N LEU A 225 -2.07 13.05 -11.41
CA LEU A 225 -1.36 13.55 -12.59
C LEU A 225 -1.57 12.64 -13.80
N CYS A 226 -1.46 11.33 -13.59
CA CYS A 226 -1.83 10.31 -14.56
C CYS A 226 -2.17 8.99 -13.87
N ASP A 227 -2.78 8.08 -14.63
CA ASP A 227 -3.29 6.80 -14.23
C ASP A 227 -3.15 5.86 -15.42
N ARG A 228 -2.14 4.98 -15.39
CA ARG A 228 -1.67 4.20 -16.56
C ARG A 228 -1.13 2.85 -16.14
N THR A 229 -0.88 1.99 -17.10
CA THR A 229 -0.05 0.78 -16.89
C THR A 229 1.42 1.19 -16.64
N PRO A 230 2.23 0.34 -15.98
CA PRO A 230 3.67 0.58 -15.83
C PRO A 230 4.37 0.82 -17.18
N GLU A 231 4.05 0.00 -18.18
CA GLU A 231 4.62 0.11 -19.53
C GLU A 231 4.35 1.49 -20.16
N GLU A 232 3.09 1.96 -20.13
CA GLU A 232 2.70 3.26 -20.65
C GLU A 232 3.38 4.41 -19.90
N LEU A 233 3.46 4.30 -18.56
CA LEU A 233 4.07 5.34 -17.72
C LEU A 233 5.57 5.46 -17.97
N PHE A 234 6.28 4.33 -17.92
CA PHE A 234 7.75 4.32 -18.01
C PHE A 234 8.28 4.47 -19.44
N SER A 235 7.43 4.38 -20.46
CA SER A 235 7.75 4.78 -21.83
C SER A 235 7.65 6.30 -22.05
N ASP A 236 6.93 7.03 -21.19
CA ASP A 236 6.72 8.48 -21.29
C ASP A 236 7.72 9.24 -20.40
N LYS A 237 8.93 9.49 -20.94
CA LYS A 237 10.00 10.20 -20.20
C LYS A 237 9.58 11.61 -19.77
N GLU A 238 8.80 12.30 -20.58
CA GLU A 238 8.28 13.65 -20.28
C GLU A 238 7.35 13.61 -19.06
N MET A 239 6.49 12.57 -18.96
CA MET A 239 5.62 12.36 -17.81
C MET A 239 6.42 12.05 -16.55
N ILE A 240 7.46 11.22 -16.62
CA ILE A 240 8.35 10.89 -15.49
C ILE A 240 9.01 12.16 -14.95
N GLU A 241 9.62 12.97 -15.84
CA GLU A 241 10.24 14.25 -15.46
C GLU A 241 9.21 15.22 -14.86
N ARG A 242 8.05 15.36 -15.52
CA ARG A 242 6.95 16.18 -15.02
C ARG A 242 6.44 15.73 -13.67
N ALA A 243 6.39 14.44 -13.41
CA ALA A 243 6.01 13.85 -12.14
C ALA A 243 7.07 14.07 -11.05
N GLY A 244 8.33 14.27 -11.43
CA GLY A 244 9.49 14.31 -10.55
C GLY A 244 9.84 12.91 -10.01
N LEU A 245 9.62 11.88 -10.83
CA LEU A 245 9.92 10.48 -10.53
C LEU A 245 11.26 10.08 -11.14
N GLU A 246 11.88 9.08 -10.57
CA GLU A 246 13.04 8.42 -11.15
C GLU A 246 12.60 7.36 -12.16
N MET A 247 13.41 7.11 -13.18
CA MET A 247 13.19 6.00 -14.11
C MET A 247 13.57 4.68 -13.40
N PRO A 248 12.82 3.58 -13.60
CA PRO A 248 13.25 2.27 -13.12
C PRO A 248 14.65 1.94 -13.61
N PRO A 249 15.57 1.43 -12.76
CA PRO A 249 16.94 1.11 -13.16
C PRO A 249 17.03 0.14 -14.34
N ALA A 250 16.08 -0.80 -14.44
CA ALA A 250 16.00 -1.73 -15.56
C ALA A 250 15.82 -1.00 -16.90
N ILE A 251 14.92 -0.03 -16.95
CA ILE A 251 14.65 0.77 -18.16
C ILE A 251 15.84 1.66 -18.52
N GLU A 252 16.52 2.24 -17.54
CA GLU A 252 17.76 2.98 -17.80
C GLU A 252 18.86 2.09 -18.40
N ILE A 253 19.02 0.86 -17.91
CA ILE A 253 19.97 -0.11 -18.45
C ILE A 253 19.57 -0.49 -19.88
N ARG A 254 18.30 -0.80 -20.11
CA ARG A 254 17.75 -1.09 -21.44
C ARG A 254 18.11 0.01 -22.45
N ASP A 255 17.79 1.25 -22.10
CA ASP A 255 17.99 2.40 -22.98
C ASP A 255 19.48 2.65 -23.26
N LYS A 256 20.34 2.56 -22.23
CA LYS A 256 21.79 2.70 -22.38
C LYS A 256 22.42 1.58 -23.19
N ALA A 257 21.88 0.37 -23.12
CA ALA A 257 22.34 -0.80 -23.87
C ALA A 257 21.73 -0.90 -25.29
N GLY A 258 20.78 -0.02 -25.65
CA GLY A 258 20.08 -0.06 -26.93
C GLY A 258 19.22 -1.31 -27.12
N LEU A 259 18.70 -1.86 -26.04
CA LEU A 259 17.83 -3.03 -26.06
C LEU A 259 16.39 -2.66 -26.49
N PRO A 260 15.58 -3.63 -26.97
CA PRO A 260 14.22 -3.40 -27.42
C PRO A 260 13.34 -2.73 -26.37
N GLU A 261 12.50 -1.77 -26.78
CA GLU A 261 11.65 -0.96 -25.89
C GLU A 261 10.60 -1.77 -25.10
N HIS A 262 10.17 -2.92 -25.60
CA HIS A 262 9.20 -3.79 -24.92
C HIS A 262 9.76 -4.49 -23.67
N LEU A 263 11.07 -4.42 -23.42
CA LEU A 263 11.70 -4.97 -22.21
C LEU A 263 11.57 -3.91 -21.09
N THR A 264 10.58 -4.07 -20.23
CA THR A 264 10.25 -3.06 -19.22
C THR A 264 10.67 -3.44 -17.82
N THR A 265 10.93 -4.72 -17.55
CA THR A 265 11.36 -5.21 -16.24
C THR A 265 12.80 -5.75 -16.25
N ALA A 266 13.40 -5.86 -15.07
CA ALA A 266 14.73 -6.47 -14.92
C ALA A 266 14.74 -7.93 -15.40
N ASP A 267 13.66 -8.67 -15.15
CA ASP A 267 13.53 -10.07 -15.56
C ASP A 267 13.44 -10.20 -17.09
N ASP A 268 12.66 -9.34 -17.77
CA ASP A 268 12.58 -9.30 -19.23
C ASP A 268 13.95 -9.07 -19.86
N ILE A 269 14.72 -8.13 -19.30
CA ILE A 269 16.07 -7.79 -19.78
C ILE A 269 17.03 -8.97 -19.57
N ALA A 270 17.00 -9.57 -18.38
CA ALA A 270 17.82 -10.73 -18.06
C ALA A 270 17.51 -11.92 -18.97
N ASP A 271 16.23 -12.22 -19.19
CA ASP A 271 15.78 -13.28 -20.10
C ASP A 271 16.15 -13.03 -21.53
N TYR A 272 16.09 -11.78 -21.99
CA TYR A 272 16.50 -11.40 -23.33
C TYR A 272 18.01 -11.61 -23.54
N ILE A 273 18.83 -11.17 -22.60
CA ILE A 273 20.30 -11.34 -22.66
C ILE A 273 20.68 -12.82 -22.59
N ALA A 274 20.00 -13.62 -21.75
CA ALA A 274 20.30 -15.05 -21.62
C ALA A 274 19.97 -15.89 -22.88
N LYS A 275 19.13 -15.36 -23.79
CA LYS A 275 18.73 -16.01 -25.05
C LYS A 275 19.59 -15.60 -26.25
N GLN A 276 20.50 -14.64 -26.08
CA GLN A 276 21.50 -14.22 -27.12
C GLN A 276 22.82 -14.98 -26.96
#